data_0b830f92a6c5c9edb93cd8b60fed4cdc
#
_entry.id   0b830f92a6c5c9edb93cd8b60fed4cdc
#
_cell.length_a   1.000
_cell.length_b   1.000
_cell.length_c   1.000
_cell.angle_alpha   90.00
_cell.angle_beta   90.00
_cell.angle_gamma   90.00
#
_symmetry.space_group_name_H-M   'P 1'
#
loop_
_entity.id
_entity.type
_entity.pdbx_description
1 polymer ?
#
loop_
_entity_poly.entity_id
_entity_poly.type
_entity_poly.pdbx_seq_one_letter_code
_entity_poly.pdbx_strand_id
1 'polypeptide(L)'
;VEERRNAERAVARKRRAAAIPQHFQRPMFDVSKTTLSEDTERWLVETRCIPQSVIAALRITEQEEFMPQSGKKERCICFNYFEGEQLINTKFRALPKLFKMVQGAELIPYNIDSILGQTSCIIHEGELDAASSIAAGFKSAISVPAGANSNLSWLDRFMETHFEDLKEIIIAVDADSAGIRLRNELINRLG
;
A
#
# COMPACT_ATOMS: atom_id res chain seq x y z
N VAL A 1 15.76 20.05 -22.02
CA VAL A 1 15.38 18.86 -21.25
C VAL A 1 14.13 19.18 -20.43
N GLU A 2 14.07 20.31 -19.76
CA GLU A 2 12.96 20.74 -18.90
C GLU A 2 11.67 21.06 -19.68
N GLU A 3 11.77 21.72 -20.82
CA GLU A 3 10.62 22.00 -21.72
C GLU A 3 9.98 20.71 -22.27
N ARG A 4 10.79 19.71 -22.57
CA ARG A 4 10.29 18.40 -23.03
C ARG A 4 9.56 17.65 -21.92
N ARG A 5 10.09 17.66 -20.69
CA ARG A 5 9.42 17.12 -19.50
C ARG A 5 8.09 17.84 -19.22
N ASN A 6 8.05 19.16 -19.34
CA ASN A 6 6.84 19.95 -19.12
C ASN A 6 5.79 19.68 -20.20
N ALA A 7 6.18 19.48 -21.46
CA ALA A 7 5.28 19.10 -22.54
C ALA A 7 4.71 17.69 -22.36
N GLU A 8 5.53 16.74 -21.94
CA GLU A 8 5.11 15.36 -21.65
C GLU A 8 4.14 15.31 -20.45
N ARG A 9 4.41 16.10 -19.38
CA ARG A 9 3.51 16.29 -18.24
C ARG A 9 2.17 16.91 -18.66
N ALA A 10 2.16 17.91 -19.52
CA ALA A 10 0.94 18.54 -20.02
C ALA A 10 0.09 17.58 -20.87
N VAL A 11 0.72 16.71 -21.67
CA VAL A 11 0.04 15.67 -22.45
C VAL A 11 -0.53 14.58 -21.53
N ALA A 12 0.22 14.16 -20.51
CA ALA A 12 -0.24 13.20 -19.51
C ALA A 12 -1.44 13.76 -18.72
N ARG A 13 -1.40 15.04 -18.33
CA ARG A 13 -2.49 15.76 -17.65
C ARG A 13 -3.76 15.84 -18.51
N LYS A 14 -3.63 16.10 -19.83
CA LYS A 14 -4.76 16.10 -20.77
C LYS A 14 -5.35 14.70 -20.97
N ARG A 15 -4.51 13.66 -21.05
CA ARG A 15 -4.99 12.27 -21.15
C ARG A 15 -5.72 11.83 -19.88
N ARG A 16 -5.28 12.27 -18.70
CA ARG A 16 -5.90 11.99 -17.41
C ARG A 16 -7.25 12.70 -17.24
N ALA A 17 -7.37 13.95 -17.69
CA ALA A 17 -8.63 14.71 -17.68
C ALA A 17 -9.70 14.12 -18.62
N ALA A 18 -9.29 13.34 -19.62
CA ALA A 18 -10.19 12.65 -20.57
C ALA A 18 -10.51 11.19 -20.16
N ALA A 19 -9.94 10.68 -19.08
CA ALA A 19 -10.25 9.34 -18.61
C ALA A 19 -11.67 9.29 -18.04
N ILE A 20 -12.45 8.30 -18.48
CA ILE A 20 -13.79 8.03 -17.95
C ILE A 20 -13.63 7.76 -16.45
N PRO A 21 -14.42 8.41 -15.56
CA PRO A 21 -14.33 8.16 -14.12
C PRO A 21 -14.53 6.67 -13.86
N GLN A 22 -13.53 6.01 -13.34
CA GLN A 22 -13.66 4.62 -12.92
C GLN A 22 -14.46 4.60 -11.61
N HIS A 23 -15.59 3.90 -11.60
CA HIS A 23 -16.36 3.64 -10.41
C HIS A 23 -15.70 2.50 -9.63
N PHE A 24 -14.88 2.86 -8.64
CA PHE A 24 -14.30 1.89 -7.73
C PHE A 24 -15.29 1.50 -6.63
N GLN A 25 -15.27 0.22 -6.26
CA GLN A 25 -15.96 -0.23 -5.07
C GLN A 25 -15.20 0.22 -3.82
N ARG A 26 -15.90 0.37 -2.70
CA ARG A 26 -15.28 0.67 -1.41
C ARG A 26 -15.55 -0.49 -0.44
N PRO A 27 -14.62 -0.78 0.49
CA PRO A 27 -14.91 -1.71 1.58
C PRO A 27 -16.16 -1.27 2.35
N MET A 28 -17.05 -2.22 2.64
CA MET A 28 -18.35 -1.95 3.28
C MET A 28 -18.37 -2.36 4.76
N PHE A 29 -17.25 -2.27 5.45
CA PHE A 29 -17.18 -2.55 6.88
C PHE A 29 -16.55 -1.38 7.64
N ASP A 30 -16.94 -1.30 8.91
CA ASP A 30 -16.48 -0.25 9.81
C ASP A 30 -15.22 -0.74 10.55
N VAL A 31 -14.07 -0.22 10.15
CA VAL A 31 -12.76 -0.56 10.73
C VAL A 31 -12.72 -0.31 12.24
N SER A 32 -13.47 0.67 12.76
CA SER A 32 -13.48 1.01 14.18
C SER A 32 -14.15 -0.08 15.05
N LYS A 33 -14.93 -0.96 14.44
CA LYS A 33 -15.62 -2.06 15.13
C LYS A 33 -14.86 -3.38 15.07
N THR A 34 -13.72 -3.40 14.43
CA THR A 34 -12.89 -4.61 14.28
C THR A 34 -11.64 -4.49 15.14
N THR A 35 -11.40 -5.49 15.97
CA THR A 35 -10.23 -5.57 16.88
C THR A 35 -9.41 -6.80 16.53
N LEU A 36 -8.13 -6.78 16.90
CA LEU A 36 -7.30 -7.96 16.81
C LEU A 36 -7.66 -8.96 17.91
N SER A 37 -7.57 -10.24 17.62
CA SER A 37 -7.54 -11.28 18.64
C SER A 37 -6.20 -11.24 19.38
N GLU A 38 -6.16 -11.75 20.61
CA GLU A 38 -4.92 -11.81 21.41
C GLU A 38 -3.79 -12.57 20.69
N ASP A 39 -4.12 -13.62 19.97
CA ASP A 39 -3.13 -14.42 19.21
C ASP A 39 -2.53 -13.64 18.04
N THR A 40 -3.37 -12.93 17.29
CA THR A 40 -2.90 -12.09 16.16
C THR A 40 -2.10 -10.90 16.68
N GLU A 41 -2.55 -10.25 17.73
CA GLU A 41 -1.81 -9.15 18.35
C GLU A 41 -0.46 -9.62 18.89
N ARG A 42 -0.43 -10.74 19.62
CA ARG A 42 0.82 -11.36 20.10
C ARG A 42 1.76 -11.68 18.95
N TRP A 43 1.26 -12.25 17.88
CA TRP A 43 2.08 -12.56 16.71
C TRP A 43 2.68 -11.30 16.07
N LEU A 44 1.90 -10.23 15.92
CA LEU A 44 2.39 -8.96 15.39
C LEU A 44 3.46 -8.35 16.31
N VAL A 45 3.23 -8.35 17.62
CA VAL A 45 4.13 -7.71 18.60
C VAL A 45 5.37 -8.56 18.87
N GLU A 46 5.22 -9.84 19.17
CA GLU A 46 6.33 -10.68 19.63
C GLU A 46 7.10 -11.32 18.46
N THR A 47 6.40 -11.76 17.40
CA THR A 47 7.04 -12.45 16.26
C THR A 47 7.47 -11.48 15.18
N ARG A 48 6.64 -10.47 14.87
CA ARG A 48 6.93 -9.49 13.84
C ARG A 48 7.59 -8.21 14.38
N CYS A 49 7.69 -8.08 15.71
CA CYS A 49 8.27 -6.93 16.39
C CYS A 49 7.61 -5.58 15.99
N ILE A 50 6.31 -5.61 15.68
CA ILE A 50 5.52 -4.41 15.33
C ILE A 50 4.79 -3.95 16.60
N PRO A 51 5.15 -2.79 17.20
CA PRO A 51 4.53 -2.31 18.43
C PRO A 51 3.05 -2.01 18.26
N GLN A 52 2.27 -2.11 19.34
CA GLN A 52 0.84 -1.76 19.35
C GLN A 52 0.56 -0.34 18.82
N SER A 53 1.45 0.61 19.10
CA SER A 53 1.31 1.98 18.59
C SER A 53 1.38 2.06 17.06
N VAL A 54 2.20 1.23 16.41
CA VAL A 54 2.29 1.13 14.95
C VAL A 54 1.07 0.40 14.39
N ILE A 55 0.62 -0.68 15.04
CA ILE A 55 -0.59 -1.41 14.67
C ILE A 55 -1.80 -0.47 14.67
N ALA A 56 -1.95 0.33 15.73
CA ALA A 56 -3.02 1.32 15.86
C ALA A 56 -2.91 2.45 14.82
N ALA A 57 -1.71 3.01 14.61
CA ALA A 57 -1.47 4.07 13.65
C ALA A 57 -1.77 3.63 12.21
N LEU A 58 -1.45 2.40 11.86
CA LEU A 58 -1.71 1.80 10.55
C LEU A 58 -3.14 1.22 10.44
N ARG A 59 -3.94 1.30 11.51
CA ARG A 59 -5.31 0.78 11.57
C ARG A 59 -5.40 -0.67 11.11
N ILE A 60 -4.42 -1.51 11.53
CA ILE A 60 -4.41 -2.94 11.26
C ILE A 60 -5.47 -3.59 12.13
N THR A 61 -6.35 -4.37 11.51
CA THR A 61 -7.48 -5.03 12.18
C THR A 61 -7.56 -6.50 11.81
N GLU A 62 -8.58 -7.20 12.29
CA GLU A 62 -8.81 -8.61 12.01
C GLU A 62 -10.29 -8.86 11.79
N GLN A 63 -10.62 -9.73 10.83
CA GLN A 63 -12.00 -10.22 10.65
C GLN A 63 -12.02 -11.59 9.97
N GLU A 64 -13.17 -12.24 10.00
CA GLU A 64 -13.40 -13.45 9.19
C GLU A 64 -13.75 -13.05 7.75
N GLU A 65 -13.05 -13.64 6.78
CA GLU A 65 -13.27 -13.36 5.36
C GLU A 65 -13.19 -14.65 4.53
N PHE A 66 -14.06 -14.77 3.53
CA PHE A 66 -14.04 -15.91 2.63
C PHE A 66 -12.78 -15.84 1.73
N MET A 67 -11.95 -16.88 1.81
CA MET A 67 -10.73 -16.99 1.03
C MET A 67 -10.93 -17.99 -0.12
N PRO A 68 -10.94 -17.53 -1.39
CA PRO A 68 -11.17 -18.41 -2.54
C PRO A 68 -10.15 -19.55 -2.64
N GLN A 69 -8.92 -19.32 -2.18
CA GLN A 69 -7.84 -20.29 -2.25
C GLN A 69 -8.05 -21.51 -1.33
N SER A 70 -8.72 -21.32 -0.19
CA SER A 70 -9.06 -22.41 0.74
C SER A 70 -10.51 -22.85 0.65
N GLY A 71 -11.38 -22.08 -0.05
CA GLY A 71 -12.80 -22.35 -0.21
C GLY A 71 -13.64 -22.20 1.07
N LYS A 72 -13.13 -21.53 2.10
CA LYS A 72 -13.81 -21.32 3.38
C LYS A 72 -13.53 -19.95 3.96
N LYS A 73 -14.27 -19.59 5.04
CA LYS A 73 -13.96 -18.43 5.85
C LYS A 73 -12.72 -18.69 6.68
N GLU A 74 -11.81 -17.71 6.67
CA GLU A 74 -10.59 -17.70 7.44
C GLU A 74 -10.53 -16.43 8.27
N ARG A 75 -9.88 -16.51 9.43
CA ARG A 75 -9.50 -15.33 10.18
C ARG A 75 -8.36 -14.63 9.46
N CYS A 76 -8.56 -13.38 9.12
CA CYS A 76 -7.64 -12.60 8.29
C CYS A 76 -7.18 -11.34 9.01
N ILE A 77 -5.88 -11.08 8.99
CA ILE A 77 -5.34 -9.75 9.27
C ILE A 77 -5.76 -8.85 8.11
N CYS A 78 -6.28 -7.68 8.46
CA CYS A 78 -6.73 -6.66 7.52
C CYS A 78 -5.74 -5.50 7.47
N PHE A 79 -5.07 -5.35 6.35
CA PHE A 79 -4.31 -4.15 6.04
C PHE A 79 -5.23 -3.16 5.35
N ASN A 80 -5.57 -2.10 6.05
CA ASN A 80 -6.55 -1.11 5.62
C ASN A 80 -5.85 0.06 4.93
N TYR A 81 -6.18 0.30 3.67
CA TYR A 81 -5.59 1.35 2.84
C TYR A 81 -6.44 2.59 2.91
N PHE A 82 -5.90 3.63 3.51
CA PHE A 82 -6.56 4.91 3.67
C PHE A 82 -5.95 5.99 2.78
N GLU A 83 -6.78 6.95 2.41
CA GLU A 83 -6.41 8.25 1.89
C GLU A 83 -7.18 9.29 2.71
N GLY A 84 -6.50 10.07 3.53
CA GLY A 84 -7.11 10.81 4.62
C GLY A 84 -7.84 9.88 5.59
N GLU A 85 -9.09 10.21 5.86
CA GLU A 85 -9.97 9.38 6.71
C GLU A 85 -10.80 8.35 5.91
N GLN A 86 -10.66 8.33 4.59
CA GLN A 86 -11.45 7.44 3.75
C GLN A 86 -10.76 6.09 3.58
N LEU A 87 -11.45 5.00 3.91
CA LEU A 87 -11.02 3.65 3.59
C LEU A 87 -11.23 3.38 2.09
N ILE A 88 -10.14 3.19 1.37
CA ILE A 88 -10.12 2.99 -0.08
C ILE A 88 -10.15 1.52 -0.45
N ASN A 89 -9.34 0.71 0.25
CA ASN A 89 -9.21 -0.71 -0.01
C ASN A 89 -8.83 -1.45 1.28
N THR A 90 -8.92 -2.77 1.26
CA THR A 90 -8.41 -3.65 2.32
C THR A 90 -7.79 -4.89 1.69
N LYS A 91 -6.60 -5.24 2.16
CA LYS A 91 -5.95 -6.52 1.85
C LYS A 91 -6.10 -7.45 3.04
N PHE A 92 -6.68 -8.59 2.79
CA PHE A 92 -6.90 -9.66 3.75
C PHE A 92 -5.75 -10.66 3.67
N ARG A 93 -5.19 -11.00 4.81
CA ARG A 93 -4.15 -12.02 4.93
C ARG A 93 -4.58 -13.09 5.91
N ALA A 94 -4.82 -14.30 5.43
CA ALA A 94 -5.04 -15.49 6.26
C ALA A 94 -3.76 -16.29 6.46
N LEU A 95 -3.77 -17.21 7.43
CA LEU A 95 -2.75 -18.22 7.65
C LEU A 95 -3.22 -19.58 7.10
N PRO A 96 -2.38 -20.31 6.34
CA PRO A 96 -1.08 -19.93 5.79
C PRO A 96 -1.19 -18.76 4.82
N LYS A 97 -0.14 -18.17 4.32
CA LYS A 97 -0.07 -16.93 3.50
C LYS A 97 -1.05 -16.91 2.30
N LEU A 98 -2.35 -16.80 2.57
CA LEU A 98 -3.39 -16.57 1.58
C LEU A 98 -3.73 -15.07 1.57
N PHE A 99 -3.89 -14.51 0.39
CA PHE A 99 -4.15 -13.08 0.23
C PHE A 99 -5.34 -12.83 -0.67
N LYS A 100 -6.09 -11.79 -0.33
CA LYS A 100 -7.21 -11.29 -1.12
C LYS A 100 -7.34 -9.79 -0.90
N MET A 101 -7.75 -9.05 -1.93
CA MET A 101 -8.16 -7.64 -1.81
C MET A 101 -9.65 -7.51 -2.07
N VAL A 102 -10.23 -6.39 -1.67
CA VAL A 102 -11.62 -6.09 -2.02
C VAL A 102 -11.74 -5.98 -3.55
N GLN A 103 -12.62 -6.80 -4.12
CA GLN A 103 -12.81 -6.86 -5.56
C GLN A 103 -13.33 -5.52 -6.10
N GLY A 104 -12.72 -5.01 -7.16
CA GLY A 104 -13.12 -3.75 -7.79
C GLY A 104 -12.77 -2.50 -6.99
N ALA A 105 -12.08 -2.62 -5.85
CA ALA A 105 -11.58 -1.47 -5.12
C ALA A 105 -10.35 -0.86 -5.80
N GLU A 106 -10.17 0.43 -5.59
CA GLU A 106 -9.04 1.17 -6.12
C GLU A 106 -7.73 0.70 -5.50
N LEU A 107 -6.69 0.56 -6.31
CA LEU A 107 -5.35 0.24 -5.83
C LEU A 107 -4.61 1.54 -5.49
N ILE A 108 -4.27 1.71 -4.22
CA ILE A 108 -3.43 2.79 -3.73
C ILE A 108 -2.28 2.21 -2.91
N PRO A 109 -1.14 2.91 -2.75
CA PRO A 109 -0.10 2.45 -1.84
C PRO A 109 -0.60 2.36 -0.39
N TYR A 110 -0.14 1.36 0.33
CA TYR A 110 -0.41 1.27 1.76
C TYR A 110 0.31 2.40 2.50
N ASN A 111 -0.38 3.06 3.43
CA ASN A 111 0.13 4.18 4.21
C ASN A 111 0.58 5.39 3.35
N ILE A 112 -0.10 5.66 2.24
CA ILE A 112 0.30 6.67 1.26
C ILE A 112 0.44 8.07 1.85
N ASP A 113 -0.43 8.45 2.77
CA ASP A 113 -0.43 9.81 3.36
C ASP A 113 0.82 10.08 4.20
N SER A 114 1.55 9.04 4.61
CA SER A 114 2.78 9.19 5.41
C SER A 114 3.90 9.92 4.67
N ILE A 115 3.82 10.00 3.34
CA ILE A 115 4.85 10.67 2.52
C ILE A 115 4.45 12.09 2.11
N LEU A 116 3.26 12.56 2.47
CA LEU A 116 2.84 13.93 2.21
C LEU A 116 3.75 14.95 2.90
N GLY A 117 4.32 15.87 2.10
CA GLY A 117 5.22 16.92 2.60
C GLY A 117 6.56 16.40 3.13
N GLN A 118 6.92 15.15 2.84
CA GLN A 118 8.21 14.58 3.20
C GLN A 118 9.23 14.78 2.07
N THR A 119 10.51 14.73 2.41
CA THR A 119 11.62 14.81 1.45
C THR A 119 12.22 13.46 1.11
N SER A 120 11.86 12.41 1.84
CA SER A 120 12.31 11.04 1.61
C SER A 120 11.22 10.04 1.93
N CYS A 121 11.23 8.89 1.25
CA CYS A 121 10.36 7.76 1.59
C CYS A 121 11.06 6.43 1.34
N ILE A 122 10.48 5.37 1.94
CA ILE A 122 10.85 3.98 1.67
C ILE A 122 9.65 3.29 1.05
N ILE A 123 9.87 2.62 -0.09
CA ILE A 123 8.85 1.82 -0.80
C ILE A 123 9.15 0.34 -0.58
N HIS A 124 8.24 -0.37 0.04
CA HIS A 124 8.31 -1.81 0.29
C HIS A 124 7.42 -2.60 -0.67
N GLU A 125 7.66 -3.91 -0.75
CA GLU A 125 6.79 -4.84 -1.47
C GLU A 125 5.53 -5.19 -0.65
N GLY A 126 5.66 -5.34 0.67
CA GLY A 126 4.61 -5.80 1.56
C GLY A 126 4.27 -4.85 2.70
N GLU A 127 3.04 -4.96 3.19
CA GLU A 127 2.50 -4.12 4.27
C GLU A 127 3.23 -4.33 5.60
N LEU A 128 3.62 -5.58 5.89
CA LEU A 128 4.39 -5.90 7.11
C LEU A 128 5.80 -5.32 7.07
N ASP A 129 6.40 -5.21 5.89
CA ASP A 129 7.74 -4.63 5.74
C ASP A 129 7.68 -3.11 5.94
N ALA A 130 6.64 -2.45 5.40
CA ALA A 130 6.37 -1.05 5.70
C ALA A 130 6.13 -0.82 7.19
N ALA A 131 5.31 -1.66 7.84
CA ALA A 131 5.06 -1.60 9.28
C ALA A 131 6.34 -1.82 10.10
N SER A 132 7.22 -2.73 9.68
CA SER A 132 8.51 -2.97 10.33
C SER A 132 9.45 -1.76 10.21
N SER A 133 9.49 -1.10 9.06
CA SER A 133 10.26 0.14 8.88
C SER A 133 9.73 1.27 9.77
N ILE A 134 8.40 1.40 9.89
CA ILE A 134 7.79 2.38 10.79
C ILE A 134 8.15 2.07 12.25
N ALA A 135 8.11 0.79 12.65
CA ALA A 135 8.54 0.35 13.98
C ALA A 135 10.01 0.66 14.26
N ALA A 136 10.86 0.63 13.23
CA ALA A 136 12.27 1.02 13.30
C ALA A 136 12.49 2.54 13.27
N GLY A 137 11.43 3.36 13.14
CA GLY A 137 11.51 4.82 13.18
C GLY A 137 11.42 5.53 11.82
N PHE A 138 11.33 4.79 10.70
CA PHE A 138 11.15 5.36 9.36
C PHE A 138 9.67 5.65 9.08
N LYS A 139 9.20 6.82 9.49
CA LYS A 139 7.76 7.16 9.44
C LYS A 139 7.18 7.20 8.03
N SER A 140 7.97 7.60 7.04
CA SER A 140 7.56 7.72 5.62
C SER A 140 7.80 6.42 4.86
N ALA A 141 7.26 5.32 5.37
CA ALA A 141 7.34 4.00 4.73
C ALA A 141 5.97 3.59 4.19
N ILE A 142 5.94 3.25 2.91
CA ILE A 142 4.76 2.79 2.17
C ILE A 142 5.01 1.40 1.59
N SER A 143 3.95 0.71 1.16
CA SER A 143 4.13 -0.46 0.30
C SER A 143 3.28 -0.40 -0.96
N VAL A 144 3.74 -1.10 -2.01
CA VAL A 144 2.95 -1.25 -3.23
C VAL A 144 1.67 -2.05 -2.95
N PRO A 145 0.53 -1.74 -3.61
CA PRO A 145 -0.77 -2.33 -3.22
C PRO A 145 -0.90 -3.82 -3.53
N ALA A 146 -0.24 -4.32 -4.55
CA ALA A 146 -0.47 -5.68 -5.07
C ALA A 146 0.79 -6.57 -5.03
N GLY A 147 1.75 -6.28 -4.13
CA GLY A 147 3.03 -6.98 -4.07
C GLY A 147 3.86 -6.75 -5.34
N ALA A 148 4.76 -7.67 -5.68
CA ALA A 148 5.65 -7.56 -6.84
C ALA A 148 4.95 -7.61 -8.22
N ASN A 149 3.74 -7.06 -8.32
CA ASN A 149 3.04 -6.90 -9.58
C ASN A 149 3.58 -5.68 -10.33
N SER A 150 3.90 -5.84 -11.60
CA SER A 150 4.44 -4.78 -12.45
C SER A 150 3.43 -3.69 -12.87
N ASN A 151 2.15 -3.82 -12.49
CA ASN A 151 1.17 -2.76 -12.77
C ASN A 151 1.33 -1.60 -11.78
N LEU A 152 2.06 -0.57 -12.19
CA LEU A 152 2.30 0.65 -11.42
C LEU A 152 1.39 1.82 -11.84
N SER A 153 0.24 1.55 -12.47
CA SER A 153 -0.69 2.61 -12.91
C SER A 153 -1.22 3.49 -11.78
N TRP A 154 -1.23 2.98 -10.55
CA TRP A 154 -1.56 3.73 -9.35
C TRP A 154 -0.60 4.91 -9.09
N LEU A 155 0.68 4.81 -9.50
CA LEU A 155 1.65 5.91 -9.36
C LEU A 155 1.18 7.20 -10.03
N ASP A 156 0.56 7.10 -11.20
CA ASP A 156 0.15 8.27 -11.99
C ASP A 156 -0.79 9.20 -11.21
N ARG A 157 -1.57 8.63 -10.29
CA ARG A 157 -2.47 9.39 -9.44
C ARG A 157 -1.74 10.21 -8.37
N PHE A 158 -0.66 9.68 -7.83
CA PHE A 158 0.04 10.23 -6.68
C PHE A 158 1.30 11.04 -7.04
N MET A 159 1.77 10.97 -8.30
CA MET A 159 3.02 11.61 -8.72
C MET A 159 3.10 13.09 -8.36
N GLU A 160 2.07 13.87 -8.72
CA GLU A 160 2.06 15.32 -8.51
C GLU A 160 1.82 15.74 -7.05
N THR A 161 1.17 14.87 -6.26
CA THR A 161 0.71 15.23 -4.92
C THR A 161 1.56 14.65 -3.80
N HIS A 162 2.17 13.48 -4.02
CA HIS A 162 2.88 12.74 -2.98
C HIS A 162 4.36 12.52 -3.30
N PHE A 163 4.72 12.42 -4.59
CA PHE A 163 6.08 12.08 -4.99
C PHE A 163 6.90 13.26 -5.53
N GLU A 164 6.26 14.38 -5.90
CA GLU A 164 6.97 15.50 -6.56
C GLU A 164 8.04 16.16 -5.68
N ASP A 165 7.78 16.28 -4.37
CA ASP A 165 8.68 16.93 -3.41
C ASP A 165 9.74 15.98 -2.83
N LEU A 166 9.66 14.68 -3.11
CA LEU A 166 10.63 13.70 -2.63
C LEU A 166 11.98 13.89 -3.32
N LYS A 167 13.03 13.98 -2.53
CA LYS A 167 14.42 14.09 -2.98
C LYS A 167 15.16 12.75 -2.95
N GLU A 168 14.65 11.84 -2.10
CA GLU A 168 15.22 10.51 -1.91
C GLU A 168 14.11 9.48 -1.81
N ILE A 169 14.22 8.42 -2.60
CA ILE A 169 13.32 7.27 -2.56
C ILE A 169 14.16 6.02 -2.38
N ILE A 170 13.98 5.35 -1.26
CA ILE A 170 14.61 4.06 -0.98
C ILE A 170 13.64 2.95 -1.43
N ILE A 171 14.08 2.10 -2.34
CA ILE A 171 13.29 0.96 -2.81
C ILE A 171 13.77 -0.30 -2.10
N ALA A 172 12.98 -0.79 -1.15
CA ALA A 172 13.27 -1.94 -0.29
C ALA A 172 12.29 -3.09 -0.60
N VAL A 173 12.56 -3.80 -1.69
CA VAL A 173 11.78 -4.95 -2.16
C VAL A 173 12.58 -6.23 -2.05
N ASP A 174 11.93 -7.39 -2.19
CA ASP A 174 12.57 -8.68 -2.10
C ASP A 174 13.66 -8.86 -3.18
N ALA A 175 14.72 -9.60 -2.84
CA ALA A 175 15.85 -9.85 -3.75
C ALA A 175 15.60 -11.00 -4.75
N ASP A 176 14.36 -11.45 -4.87
CA ASP A 176 13.96 -12.47 -5.84
C ASP A 176 13.68 -11.85 -7.23
N SER A 177 13.36 -12.69 -8.20
CA SER A 177 13.13 -12.25 -9.59
C SER A 177 11.92 -11.31 -9.73
N ALA A 178 10.92 -11.42 -8.87
CA ALA A 178 9.73 -10.59 -8.89
C ALA A 178 10.01 -9.21 -8.28
N GLY A 179 10.67 -9.16 -7.12
CA GLY A 179 11.10 -7.93 -6.49
C GLY A 179 12.11 -7.14 -7.32
N ILE A 180 13.06 -7.84 -7.99
CA ILE A 180 14.01 -7.18 -8.91
C ILE A 180 13.26 -6.51 -10.08
N ARG A 181 12.24 -7.17 -10.66
CA ARG A 181 11.41 -6.55 -11.71
C ARG A 181 10.66 -5.33 -11.18
N LEU A 182 10.01 -5.45 -10.02
CA LEU A 182 9.32 -4.34 -9.36
C LEU A 182 10.26 -3.16 -9.13
N ARG A 183 11.45 -3.41 -8.58
CA ARG A 183 12.48 -2.39 -8.36
C ARG A 183 12.82 -1.65 -9.65
N ASN A 184 13.09 -2.37 -10.73
CA ASN A 184 13.47 -1.78 -12.00
C ASN A 184 12.33 -0.94 -12.59
N GLU A 185 11.08 -1.39 -12.48
CA GLU A 185 9.90 -0.63 -12.91
C GLU A 185 9.71 0.65 -12.07
N LEU A 186 9.90 0.56 -10.75
CA LEU A 186 9.83 1.74 -9.87
C LEU A 186 10.93 2.76 -10.24
N ILE A 187 12.17 2.31 -10.46
CA ILE A 187 13.26 3.19 -10.90
C ILE A 187 12.91 3.86 -12.23
N ASN A 188 12.41 3.12 -13.21
CA ASN A 188 12.04 3.67 -14.51
C ASN A 188 10.92 4.73 -14.43
N ARG A 189 10.01 4.60 -13.46
CA ARG A 189 8.86 5.48 -13.30
C ARG A 189 9.14 6.70 -12.43
N LEU A 190 9.99 6.55 -11.43
CA LEU A 190 10.28 7.60 -10.44
C LEU A 190 11.52 8.43 -10.81
N GLY A 191 12.39 7.93 -11.68
CA GLY A 191 13.57 8.62 -12.19
C GLY A 191 14.82 8.22 -11.52
#